data_9a426bd64e33b0f92913f286c0e48a0c
#
_entry.id   9a426bd64e33b0f92913f286c0e48a0c
#
_cell.length_a   1.000
_cell.length_b   1.000
_cell.length_c   1.000
_cell.angle_alpha   90.00
_cell.angle_beta   90.00
_cell.angle_gamma   90.00
#
_symmetry.space_group_name_H-M   'P 1'
#
loop_
_entity.id
_entity.type
_entity.pdbx_description
1 polymer ?
#
loop_
_entity_poly.entity_id
_entity_poly.type
_entity_poly.pdbx_seq_one_letter_code
_entity_poly.pdbx_strand_id
1 'polypeptide(L)'
;NLPELLKAALLEQGYDVKDINITVGTNYEATGEAMAAGTVDLGWLPGGTYALFSDDVDVILTATRAGLSNDSEDPKTWNGDANKTLKNGPQVTFYRSLIYATPSAYGKELAAKVNAGEKLTWEDLDKATWAVQKTSSSAGYIYPSMWLMANYDGKKISDLSNVMPIDSGYGTAFSYAA
;
A
#
# COMPACT_ATOMS: atom_id res chain seq x y z
N ASN A 1 5.71 -11.35 20.40
CA ASN A 1 7.12 -11.22 20.75
C ASN A 1 8.00 -11.78 19.62
N LEU A 2 8.32 -10.96 18.62
CA LEU A 2 9.07 -11.38 17.43
C LEU A 2 10.51 -11.82 17.74
N PRO A 3 11.29 -11.14 18.63
CA PRO A 3 12.65 -11.59 18.98
C PRO A 3 12.69 -13.01 19.48
N GLU A 4 11.80 -13.40 20.37
CA GLU A 4 11.78 -14.73 20.95
C GLU A 4 11.40 -15.82 19.92
N LEU A 5 10.45 -15.50 19.02
CA LEU A 5 10.09 -16.40 17.94
C LEU A 5 11.26 -16.62 16.96
N LEU A 6 11.98 -15.54 16.61
CA LEU A 6 13.16 -15.64 15.75
C LEU A 6 14.30 -16.41 16.41
N LYS A 7 14.59 -16.14 17.71
CA LYS A 7 15.59 -16.91 18.45
C LYS A 7 15.29 -18.40 18.46
N ALA A 8 14.03 -18.77 18.76
CA ALA A 8 13.61 -20.17 18.76
C ALA A 8 13.78 -20.83 17.38
N ALA A 9 13.33 -20.17 16.32
CA ALA A 9 13.45 -20.69 14.97
C ALA A 9 14.91 -20.81 14.50
N LEU A 10 15.76 -19.85 14.84
CA LEU A 10 17.19 -19.89 14.52
C LEU A 10 17.91 -20.99 15.29
N LEU A 11 17.55 -21.20 16.56
CA LEU A 11 18.12 -22.27 17.37
C LEU A 11 17.77 -23.67 16.81
N GLU A 12 16.55 -23.85 16.32
CA GLU A 12 16.14 -25.09 15.62
C GLU A 12 16.98 -25.35 14.35
N GLN A 13 17.50 -24.31 13.73
CA GLN A 13 18.42 -24.38 12.58
C GLN A 13 19.90 -24.47 12.97
N GLY A 14 20.22 -24.53 14.26
CA GLY A 14 21.58 -24.65 14.78
C GLY A 14 22.30 -23.32 15.04
N TYR A 15 21.59 -22.19 14.98
CA TYR A 15 22.15 -20.86 15.25
C TYR A 15 21.78 -20.38 16.66
N ASP A 16 22.75 -20.34 17.56
CA ASP A 16 22.57 -19.78 18.92
C ASP A 16 22.74 -18.26 18.91
N VAL A 17 21.65 -17.54 18.61
CA VAL A 17 21.63 -16.08 18.59
C VAL A 17 21.29 -15.53 19.97
N LYS A 18 22.22 -14.79 20.56
CA LYS A 18 22.07 -14.28 21.93
C LYS A 18 21.15 -13.08 22.04
N ASP A 19 21.17 -12.21 21.03
CA ASP A 19 20.32 -11.00 21.03
C ASP A 19 19.82 -10.68 19.63
N ILE A 20 18.60 -10.13 19.57
CA ILE A 20 17.97 -9.64 18.33
C ILE A 20 17.39 -8.25 18.63
N ASN A 21 18.01 -7.23 18.06
CA ASN A 21 17.56 -5.86 18.20
C ASN A 21 16.51 -5.53 17.11
N ILE A 22 15.32 -5.13 17.54
CA ILE A 22 14.25 -4.70 16.62
C ILE A 22 13.99 -3.22 16.86
N THR A 23 14.12 -2.43 15.80
CA THR A 23 13.77 -1.02 15.77
C THR A 23 12.65 -0.77 14.76
N VAL A 24 11.81 0.21 15.05
CA VAL A 24 10.78 0.66 14.12
C VAL A 24 11.28 1.94 13.47
N GLY A 25 11.49 1.89 12.15
CA GLY A 25 11.91 3.06 11.37
C GLY A 25 10.80 4.13 11.36
N THR A 26 11.19 5.38 11.19
CA THR A 26 10.26 6.51 11.12
C THR A 26 9.41 6.48 9.85
N ASN A 27 9.97 5.95 8.77
CA ASN A 27 9.31 5.71 7.49
C ASN A 27 10.06 4.63 6.70
N TYR A 28 9.53 4.23 5.55
CA TYR A 28 10.13 3.16 4.74
C TYR A 28 11.46 3.57 4.09
N GLU A 29 11.58 4.83 3.68
CA GLU A 29 12.81 5.35 3.06
C GLU A 29 13.96 5.32 4.07
N ALA A 30 13.74 5.82 5.28
CA ALA A 30 14.76 5.78 6.35
C ALA A 30 15.18 4.33 6.69
N THR A 31 14.26 3.37 6.60
CA THR A 31 14.57 1.95 6.76
C THR A 31 15.44 1.45 5.60
N GLY A 32 15.10 1.80 4.36
CA GLY A 32 15.89 1.45 3.17
C GLY A 32 17.30 2.04 3.20
N GLU A 33 17.44 3.31 3.59
CA GLU A 33 18.73 3.99 3.78
C GLU A 33 19.59 3.30 4.84
N ALA A 34 18.99 2.91 5.97
CA ALA A 34 19.70 2.21 7.03
C ALA A 34 20.20 0.82 6.61
N MET A 35 19.41 0.12 5.77
CA MET A 35 19.80 -1.17 5.19
C MET A 35 20.93 -0.97 4.17
N ALA A 36 20.81 -0.03 3.24
CA ALA A 36 21.83 0.29 2.24
C ALA A 36 23.14 0.75 2.89
N ALA A 37 23.07 1.48 4.00
CA ALA A 37 24.24 1.88 4.79
C ALA A 37 24.85 0.76 5.66
N GLY A 38 24.25 -0.44 5.70
CA GLY A 38 24.71 -1.57 6.50
C GLY A 38 24.57 -1.38 8.02
N THR A 39 23.72 -0.45 8.47
CA THR A 39 23.44 -0.23 9.90
C THR A 39 22.29 -1.09 10.42
N VAL A 40 21.56 -1.72 9.50
CA VAL A 40 20.49 -2.68 9.75
C VAL A 40 20.73 -3.90 8.86
N ASP A 41 20.77 -5.09 9.45
CA ASP A 41 21.03 -6.34 8.74
C ASP A 41 19.80 -6.86 7.99
N LEU A 42 18.60 -6.73 8.57
CA LEU A 42 17.33 -7.19 8.01
C LEU A 42 16.25 -6.13 8.19
N GLY A 43 15.48 -5.87 7.11
CA GLY A 43 14.39 -4.89 7.17
C GLY A 43 13.17 -5.32 6.34
N TRP A 44 12.02 -4.73 6.62
CA TRP A 44 10.79 -4.92 5.85
C TRP A 44 10.47 -3.66 5.06
N LEU A 45 10.45 -3.80 3.73
CA LEU A 45 10.11 -2.73 2.80
C LEU A 45 8.96 -3.14 1.89
N PRO A 46 8.05 -2.23 1.54
CA PRO A 46 7.16 -2.43 0.39
C PRO A 46 7.96 -2.54 -0.91
N GLY A 47 7.45 -3.32 -1.87
CA GLY A 47 8.14 -3.51 -3.15
C GLY A 47 8.48 -2.21 -3.89
N GLY A 48 7.60 -1.19 -3.82
CA GLY A 48 7.87 0.12 -4.42
C GLY A 48 9.02 0.87 -3.75
N THR A 49 9.17 0.78 -2.43
CA THR A 49 10.32 1.37 -1.72
C THR A 49 11.57 0.55 -1.97
N TYR A 50 11.48 -0.79 -1.94
CA TYR A 50 12.62 -1.66 -2.27
C TYR A 50 13.24 -1.31 -3.63
N ALA A 51 12.44 -1.01 -4.64
CA ALA A 51 12.94 -0.65 -5.96
C ALA A 51 13.89 0.57 -5.98
N LEU A 52 13.83 1.44 -4.95
CA LEU A 52 14.74 2.57 -4.81
C LEU A 52 16.13 2.17 -4.26
N PHE A 53 16.23 0.98 -3.67
CA PHE A 53 17.42 0.47 -3.01
C PHE A 53 17.86 -0.89 -3.57
N SER A 54 17.34 -1.29 -4.72
CA SER A 54 17.58 -2.61 -5.33
C SER A 54 19.03 -2.89 -5.69
N ASP A 55 19.85 -1.85 -5.82
CA ASP A 55 21.27 -1.98 -6.10
C ASP A 55 22.11 -2.25 -4.84
N ASP A 56 21.54 -1.97 -3.65
CA ASP A 56 22.25 -2.03 -2.36
C ASP A 56 21.72 -3.14 -1.43
N VAL A 57 20.51 -3.66 -1.68
CA VAL A 57 19.86 -4.65 -0.80
C VAL A 57 19.21 -5.79 -1.59
N ASP A 58 19.26 -7.00 -1.06
CA ASP A 58 18.68 -8.20 -1.66
C ASP A 58 17.39 -8.63 -0.97
N VAL A 59 16.42 -9.14 -1.73
CA VAL A 59 15.22 -9.78 -1.19
C VAL A 59 15.54 -11.22 -0.80
N ILE A 60 15.45 -11.54 0.48
CA ILE A 60 15.68 -12.90 0.99
C ILE A 60 14.39 -13.65 1.36
N LEU A 61 13.32 -12.93 1.73
CA LEU A 61 12.03 -13.49 2.12
C LEU A 61 10.90 -12.58 1.66
N THR A 62 9.75 -13.18 1.36
CA THR A 62 8.52 -12.45 1.06
C THR A 62 7.51 -12.68 2.19
N ALA A 63 7.05 -11.61 2.83
CA ALA A 63 6.01 -11.71 3.85
C ALA A 63 4.68 -12.14 3.21
N THR A 64 4.01 -13.09 3.84
CA THR A 64 2.65 -13.52 3.48
C THR A 64 1.63 -12.99 4.47
N ARG A 65 0.40 -12.89 4.05
CA ARG A 65 -0.76 -12.63 4.90
C ARG A 65 -1.91 -13.56 4.56
N ALA A 66 -2.83 -13.74 5.48
CA ALA A 66 -4.06 -14.46 5.19
C ALA A 66 -4.88 -13.70 4.13
N GLY A 67 -5.47 -14.43 3.19
CA GLY A 67 -6.35 -13.88 2.18
C GLY A 67 -7.58 -13.18 2.77
N LEU A 68 -8.26 -12.40 1.96
CA LEU A 68 -9.45 -11.66 2.34
C LEU A 68 -10.72 -12.34 1.80
N SER A 69 -11.86 -12.09 2.43
CA SER A 69 -13.16 -12.62 1.99
C SER A 69 -13.60 -12.03 0.64
N ASN A 70 -13.13 -10.85 0.30
CA ASN A 70 -13.29 -10.25 -1.01
C ASN A 70 -11.91 -9.91 -1.58
N ASP A 71 -11.63 -10.35 -2.80
CA ASP A 71 -10.42 -10.05 -3.56
C ASP A 71 -10.75 -9.80 -5.04
N SER A 72 -11.92 -9.22 -5.29
CA SER A 72 -12.42 -8.90 -6.63
C SER A 72 -11.68 -7.71 -7.24
N GLU A 73 -11.58 -7.70 -8.57
CA GLU A 73 -11.14 -6.55 -9.36
C GLU A 73 -12.30 -5.57 -9.65
N ASP A 74 -13.55 -6.00 -9.46
CA ASP A 74 -14.71 -5.11 -9.58
C ASP A 74 -14.85 -4.22 -8.34
N PRO A 75 -14.69 -2.89 -8.45
CA PRO A 75 -14.76 -1.97 -7.33
C PRO A 75 -16.12 -1.98 -6.62
N LYS A 76 -17.21 -2.31 -7.33
CA LYS A 76 -18.56 -2.35 -6.74
C LYS A 76 -18.69 -3.40 -5.65
N THR A 77 -17.96 -4.50 -5.74
CA THR A 77 -18.00 -5.57 -4.73
C THR A 77 -17.42 -5.15 -3.38
N TRP A 78 -16.64 -4.06 -3.34
CA TRP A 78 -16.03 -3.54 -2.11
C TRP A 78 -16.96 -2.60 -1.33
N ASN A 79 -18.08 -2.18 -1.93
CA ASN A 79 -19.07 -1.30 -1.31
C ASN A 79 -20.17 -2.04 -0.53
N GLY A 80 -20.06 -3.35 -0.42
CA GLY A 80 -21.00 -4.20 0.32
C GLY A 80 -20.56 -4.46 1.77
N ASP A 81 -20.64 -5.71 2.19
CA ASP A 81 -20.21 -6.14 3.52
C ASP A 81 -18.74 -5.87 3.77
N ALA A 82 -18.41 -5.58 5.04
CA ALA A 82 -17.04 -5.37 5.46
C ALA A 82 -16.16 -6.58 5.10
N ASN A 83 -15.04 -6.31 4.42
CA ASN A 83 -14.07 -7.32 4.06
C ASN A 83 -13.41 -7.90 5.33
N LYS A 84 -13.21 -9.20 5.36
CA LYS A 84 -12.68 -9.94 6.53
C LYS A 84 -11.46 -10.75 6.13
N THR A 85 -10.52 -10.86 7.04
CA THR A 85 -9.42 -11.82 6.92
C THR A 85 -9.96 -13.23 7.07
N LEU A 86 -9.63 -14.10 6.13
CA LEU A 86 -10.04 -15.50 6.16
C LEU A 86 -9.22 -16.25 7.22
N LYS A 87 -9.89 -16.80 8.25
CA LYS A 87 -9.26 -17.77 9.14
C LYS A 87 -9.02 -19.06 8.34
N ASN A 88 -7.80 -19.55 8.36
CA ASN A 88 -7.40 -20.75 7.60
C ASN A 88 -7.52 -20.62 6.07
N GLY A 89 -7.58 -19.40 5.55
CA GLY A 89 -7.55 -19.12 4.12
C GLY A 89 -6.13 -19.28 3.54
N PRO A 90 -6.01 -19.22 2.20
CA PRO A 90 -4.71 -19.27 1.54
C PRO A 90 -3.83 -18.09 2.01
N GLN A 91 -2.53 -18.34 2.11
CA GLN A 91 -1.55 -17.28 2.30
C GLN A 91 -1.31 -16.58 0.97
N VAL A 92 -1.31 -15.25 0.98
CA VAL A 92 -1.09 -14.42 -0.21
C VAL A 92 0.08 -13.46 0.01
N THR A 93 0.79 -13.13 -1.07
CA THR A 93 1.96 -12.24 -1.08
C THR A 93 1.65 -10.86 -1.64
N PHE A 94 0.37 -10.57 -1.91
CA PHE A 94 -0.08 -9.31 -2.49
C PHE A 94 -1.18 -8.66 -1.64
N TYR A 95 -1.44 -7.40 -1.93
CA TYR A 95 -2.63 -6.67 -1.47
C TYR A 95 -3.12 -5.75 -2.59
N ARG A 96 -4.38 -5.31 -2.50
CA ARG A 96 -4.95 -4.39 -3.49
C ARG A 96 -4.87 -2.95 -2.98
N SER A 97 -4.58 -2.05 -3.90
CA SER A 97 -4.81 -0.63 -3.72
C SER A 97 -6.25 -0.31 -4.14
N LEU A 98 -6.92 0.54 -3.38
CA LEU A 98 -8.28 1.01 -3.70
C LEU A 98 -8.28 2.54 -3.77
N ILE A 99 -9.03 3.09 -4.72
CA ILE A 99 -9.33 4.51 -4.82
C ILE A 99 -10.74 4.71 -4.26
N TYR A 100 -10.88 5.58 -3.26
CA TYR A 100 -12.12 5.80 -2.55
C TYR A 100 -12.76 7.13 -2.96
N ALA A 101 -14.07 7.13 -3.21
CA ALA A 101 -14.86 8.35 -3.28
C ALA A 101 -15.31 8.75 -1.87
N THR A 102 -15.26 10.04 -1.56
CA THR A 102 -15.63 10.61 -0.26
C THR A 102 -17.15 10.86 -0.15
N PRO A 103 -17.71 11.12 1.06
CA PRO A 103 -19.11 11.51 1.20
C PRO A 103 -19.42 12.95 0.75
N SER A 104 -18.46 13.69 0.19
CA SER A 104 -18.69 15.00 -0.41
C SER A 104 -19.74 14.92 -1.54
N ALA A 105 -20.33 16.05 -1.91
CA ALA A 105 -21.32 16.09 -3.00
C ALA A 105 -20.73 15.50 -4.29
N TYR A 106 -19.51 15.91 -4.66
CA TYR A 106 -18.85 15.42 -5.86
C TYR A 106 -18.39 13.96 -5.74
N GLY A 107 -17.90 13.54 -4.58
CA GLY A 107 -17.55 12.13 -4.34
C GLY A 107 -18.77 11.20 -4.49
N LYS A 108 -19.95 11.64 -4.03
CA LYS A 108 -21.21 10.90 -4.23
C LYS A 108 -21.60 10.80 -5.71
N GLU A 109 -21.38 11.84 -6.51
CA GLU A 109 -21.60 11.79 -7.98
C GLU A 109 -20.69 10.76 -8.64
N LEU A 110 -19.39 10.75 -8.31
CA LEU A 110 -18.43 9.75 -8.82
C LEU A 110 -18.81 8.33 -8.40
N ALA A 111 -19.16 8.14 -7.13
CA ALA A 111 -19.60 6.84 -6.62
C ALA A 111 -20.89 6.35 -7.33
N ALA A 112 -21.84 7.24 -7.58
CA ALA A 112 -23.08 6.91 -8.30
C ALA A 112 -22.78 6.43 -9.72
N LYS A 113 -21.92 7.11 -10.48
CA LYS A 113 -21.48 6.69 -11.82
C LYS A 113 -20.88 5.28 -11.80
N VAL A 114 -19.92 5.03 -10.90
CA VAL A 114 -19.26 3.72 -10.77
C VAL A 114 -20.27 2.63 -10.42
N ASN A 115 -21.18 2.88 -9.48
CA ASN A 115 -22.21 1.93 -9.06
C ASN A 115 -23.22 1.63 -10.19
N ALA A 116 -23.47 2.62 -11.06
CA ALA A 116 -24.28 2.42 -12.27
C ALA A 116 -23.54 1.63 -13.38
N GLY A 117 -22.25 1.35 -13.19
CA GLY A 117 -21.42 0.67 -14.18
C GLY A 117 -20.83 1.61 -15.24
N GLU A 118 -20.90 2.91 -15.02
CA GLU A 118 -20.31 3.91 -15.90
C GLU A 118 -18.80 4.00 -15.67
N LYS A 119 -18.03 4.19 -16.73
CA LYS A 119 -16.60 4.48 -16.63
C LYS A 119 -16.43 5.98 -16.37
N LEU A 120 -15.65 6.32 -15.34
CA LEU A 120 -15.27 7.73 -15.11
C LEU A 120 -14.40 8.22 -16.26
N THR A 121 -14.60 9.47 -16.67
CA THR A 121 -13.74 10.15 -17.65
C THR A 121 -12.53 10.76 -16.96
N TRP A 122 -11.50 11.18 -17.73
CA TRP A 122 -10.39 11.93 -17.15
C TRP A 122 -10.87 13.24 -16.51
N GLU A 123 -11.81 13.93 -17.13
CA GLU A 123 -12.39 15.18 -16.61
C GLU A 123 -13.09 14.96 -15.26
N ASP A 124 -13.76 13.82 -15.08
CA ASP A 124 -14.35 13.44 -13.79
C ASP A 124 -13.27 13.31 -12.71
N LEU A 125 -12.15 12.70 -13.05
CA LEU A 125 -11.04 12.48 -12.11
C LEU A 125 -10.24 13.76 -11.85
N ASP A 126 -9.97 14.56 -12.87
CA ASP A 126 -9.19 15.81 -12.78
C ASP A 126 -9.91 16.90 -11.99
N LYS A 127 -11.23 16.94 -12.06
CA LYS A 127 -12.07 17.84 -11.26
C LYS A 127 -12.05 17.52 -9.76
N ALA A 128 -11.79 16.26 -9.40
CA ALA A 128 -11.77 15.82 -8.00
C ALA A 128 -10.52 16.34 -7.28
N THR A 129 -10.63 16.56 -5.96
CA THR A 129 -9.45 16.74 -5.11
C THR A 129 -8.97 15.38 -4.61
N TRP A 130 -7.71 15.06 -4.84
CA TRP A 130 -7.10 13.78 -4.51
C TRP A 130 -6.20 13.89 -3.29
N ALA A 131 -6.51 13.18 -2.22
CA ALA A 131 -5.60 12.96 -1.10
C ALA A 131 -4.70 11.75 -1.43
N VAL A 132 -3.40 11.97 -1.57
CA VAL A 132 -2.44 10.95 -1.98
C VAL A 132 -1.29 10.83 -0.99
N GLN A 133 -0.73 9.63 -0.85
CA GLN A 133 0.45 9.41 -0.04
C GLN A 133 1.72 9.84 -0.80
N LYS A 134 2.88 9.70 -0.15
CA LYS A 134 4.19 9.94 -0.76
C LYS A 134 4.36 9.13 -2.05
N THR A 135 5.16 9.65 -2.98
CA THR A 135 5.42 9.03 -4.30
C THR A 135 6.02 7.62 -4.21
N SER A 136 6.68 7.27 -3.10
CA SER A 136 7.20 5.94 -2.79
C SER A 136 6.16 4.97 -2.23
N SER A 137 4.96 5.44 -1.89
CA SER A 137 3.89 4.59 -1.35
C SER A 137 3.27 3.72 -2.44
N SER A 138 3.41 2.41 -2.32
CA SER A 138 2.87 1.45 -3.30
C SER A 138 1.36 1.62 -3.48
N ALA A 139 0.57 1.50 -2.40
CA ALA A 139 -0.89 1.55 -2.50
C ALA A 139 -1.46 2.98 -2.57
N GLY A 140 -0.75 3.96 -2.00
CA GLY A 140 -1.27 5.34 -1.92
C GLY A 140 -0.84 6.25 -3.07
N TYR A 141 0.06 5.79 -3.97
CA TYR A 141 0.55 6.59 -5.10
C TYR A 141 0.89 5.74 -6.33
N ILE A 142 1.78 4.74 -6.19
CA ILE A 142 2.34 4.02 -7.36
C ILE A 142 1.24 3.24 -8.09
N TYR A 143 0.50 2.37 -7.39
CA TYR A 143 -0.55 1.56 -8.03
C TYR A 143 -1.72 2.39 -8.57
N PRO A 144 -2.24 3.41 -7.86
CA PRO A 144 -3.19 4.35 -8.45
C PRO A 144 -2.65 5.05 -9.71
N SER A 145 -1.38 5.50 -9.72
CA SER A 145 -0.77 6.07 -10.92
C SER A 145 -0.70 5.09 -12.07
N MET A 146 -0.28 3.85 -11.82
CA MET A 146 -0.24 2.79 -12.84
C MET A 146 -1.63 2.50 -13.41
N TRP A 147 -2.66 2.46 -12.55
CA TRP A 147 -4.04 2.28 -12.99
C TRP A 147 -4.52 3.45 -13.87
N LEU A 148 -4.22 4.70 -13.49
CA LEU A 148 -4.52 5.87 -14.31
C LEU A 148 -3.81 5.77 -15.67
N MET A 149 -2.53 5.45 -15.71
CA MET A 149 -1.76 5.30 -16.94
C MET A 149 -2.37 4.25 -17.88
N ALA A 150 -2.80 3.13 -17.34
CA ALA A 150 -3.40 2.04 -18.13
C ALA A 150 -4.79 2.38 -18.68
N ASN A 151 -5.52 3.32 -18.06
CA ASN A 151 -6.92 3.60 -18.39
C ASN A 151 -7.15 4.98 -19.05
N TYR A 152 -6.17 5.91 -18.99
CA TYR A 152 -6.32 7.30 -19.42
C TYR A 152 -5.09 7.81 -20.19
N ASP A 153 -4.75 7.14 -21.28
CA ASP A 153 -3.73 7.56 -22.26
C ASP A 153 -2.36 7.89 -21.63
N GLY A 154 -1.92 7.10 -20.65
CA GLY A 154 -0.62 7.29 -19.98
C GLY A 154 -0.60 8.38 -18.92
N LYS A 155 -1.73 9.03 -18.63
CA LYS A 155 -1.83 10.04 -17.56
C LYS A 155 -1.70 9.41 -16.17
N LYS A 156 -1.16 10.14 -15.22
CA LYS A 156 -0.85 9.69 -13.86
C LYS A 156 -1.25 10.74 -12.81
N ILE A 157 -1.08 10.44 -11.54
CA ILE A 157 -1.45 11.34 -10.43
C ILE A 157 -0.83 12.73 -10.57
N SER A 158 0.42 12.84 -11.06
CA SER A 158 1.07 14.15 -11.26
C SER A 158 0.45 14.99 -12.37
N ASP A 159 -0.44 14.45 -13.19
CA ASP A 159 -1.14 15.15 -14.27
C ASP A 159 -2.53 15.65 -13.84
N LEU A 160 -2.95 15.33 -12.61
CA LEU A 160 -4.19 15.82 -12.01
C LEU A 160 -4.04 17.24 -11.50
N SER A 161 -5.09 18.05 -11.69
CA SER A 161 -5.08 19.48 -11.33
C SER A 161 -5.14 19.75 -9.82
N ASN A 162 -5.75 18.85 -9.04
CA ASN A 162 -6.03 19.06 -7.62
C ASN A 162 -5.52 17.90 -6.76
N VAL A 163 -4.22 17.86 -6.50
CA VAL A 163 -3.57 16.85 -5.68
C VAL A 163 -3.14 17.42 -4.34
N MET A 164 -3.53 16.76 -3.25
CA MET A 164 -3.14 17.09 -1.88
C MET A 164 -2.24 15.98 -1.33
N PRO A 165 -0.92 16.21 -1.19
CA PRO A 165 0.00 15.25 -0.60
C PRO A 165 -0.28 15.05 0.90
N ILE A 166 -0.27 13.81 1.36
CA ILE A 166 -0.46 13.40 2.75
C ILE A 166 0.80 12.68 3.24
N ASP A 167 1.60 13.35 4.06
CA ASP A 167 2.85 12.80 4.58
C ASP A 167 2.70 12.01 5.89
N SER A 168 1.57 12.15 6.57
CA SER A 168 1.32 11.63 7.92
C SER A 168 0.57 10.29 7.98
N GLY A 169 0.45 9.59 6.84
CA GLY A 169 -0.15 8.26 6.73
C GLY A 169 -1.65 8.25 6.40
N TYR A 170 -2.18 7.05 6.20
CA TYR A 170 -3.56 6.85 5.71
C TYR A 170 -4.64 7.40 6.65
N GLY A 171 -4.41 7.40 7.97
CA GLY A 171 -5.37 7.95 8.93
C GLY A 171 -5.70 9.42 8.66
N THR A 172 -4.69 10.21 8.31
CA THR A 172 -4.87 11.61 7.92
C THR A 172 -5.63 11.75 6.60
N ALA A 173 -5.31 10.90 5.61
CA ALA A 173 -6.06 10.90 4.34
C ALA A 173 -7.56 10.63 4.56
N PHE A 174 -7.91 9.69 5.44
CA PHE A 174 -9.30 9.42 5.80
C PHE A 174 -9.95 10.56 6.58
N SER A 175 -9.22 11.30 7.42
CA SER A 175 -9.73 12.48 8.12
C SER A 175 -10.09 13.62 7.16
N TYR A 176 -9.38 13.76 6.07
CA TYR A 176 -9.73 14.74 5.01
C TYR A 176 -10.89 14.25 4.14
N ALA A 177 -11.13 12.95 4.10
CA ALA A 177 -12.21 12.34 3.32
C ALA A 177 -13.56 12.35 4.06
N ALA A 178 -13.57 12.49 5.38
CA ALA A 178 -14.77 12.52 6.22
C ALA A 178 -15.41 13.91 6.26
#